data_429a7b2f2a132cfea7013cccd5ccd899
#
_entry.id   429a7b2f2a132cfea7013cccd5ccd899
#
_cell.length_a   1.000
_cell.length_b   1.000
_cell.length_c   1.000
_cell.angle_alpha   90.00
_cell.angle_beta   90.00
_cell.angle_gamma   90.00
#
_symmetry.space_group_name_H-M   'P 1'
#
loop_
_entity.id
_entity.type
_entity.pdbx_description
1 polymer ?
#
loop_
_entity_poly.entity_id
_entity_poly.type
_entity_poly.pdbx_seq_one_letter_code
_entity_poly.pdbx_strand_id
1 'polypeptide(L)'
;MYMKEPEKCYRYNDAEDADFTKIVDPKHTALLMIDMQNDFCSPKGKFAQAGRAADSIIEIVPACRKLLEAARQANVFVVHIQQSTLPGEQSDNGGWIAFKTRDGKAPTYATVNTWGWQHIEELAPYCDGENGSCYEPIITKYRPDAFLNTSLDLILRANHIKSVVCCGCTTEGCVLATVMGAAF
;
A
#
# COMPACT_ATOMS: atom_id res chain seq x y z
N MET A 1 -34.95 25.34 -23.85
CA MET A 1 -34.02 24.31 -23.45
C MET A 1 -33.29 24.84 -22.20
N TYR A 2 -33.81 24.51 -21.02
CA TYR A 2 -33.21 24.97 -19.76
C TYR A 2 -31.92 24.17 -19.52
N MET A 3 -30.78 24.83 -19.57
CA MET A 3 -29.54 24.22 -19.08
C MET A 3 -29.71 24.04 -17.56
N LYS A 4 -29.68 22.78 -17.10
CA LYS A 4 -29.51 22.49 -15.68
C LYS A 4 -28.25 23.20 -15.21
N GLU A 5 -28.37 23.92 -14.09
CA GLU A 5 -27.16 24.40 -13.40
C GLU A 5 -26.24 23.22 -13.14
N PRO A 6 -24.93 23.36 -13.38
CA PRO A 6 -24.00 22.31 -13.06
C PRO A 6 -24.13 21.96 -11.56
N GLU A 7 -24.31 20.67 -11.27
CA GLU A 7 -24.24 20.18 -9.89
C GLU A 7 -23.02 20.78 -9.24
N LYS A 8 -23.18 21.28 -8.01
CA LYS A 8 -22.11 21.98 -7.26
C LYS A 8 -20.83 21.17 -7.31
N CYS A 9 -19.83 21.64 -8.06
CA CYS A 9 -18.47 21.17 -7.85
C CYS A 9 -18.11 21.42 -6.38
N TYR A 10 -17.60 20.40 -5.70
CA TYR A 10 -17.02 20.59 -4.37
C TYR A 10 -16.01 21.73 -4.43
N ARG A 11 -16.25 22.80 -3.70
CA ARG A 11 -15.29 23.88 -3.54
C ARG A 11 -14.36 23.51 -2.38
N TYR A 12 -13.12 23.97 -2.43
CA TYR A 12 -12.12 23.75 -1.39
C TYR A 12 -12.64 24.11 0.01
N ASN A 13 -13.52 25.11 0.11
CA ASN A 13 -14.14 25.58 1.35
C ASN A 13 -15.27 24.66 1.87
N ASP A 14 -15.77 23.75 1.03
CA ASP A 14 -16.78 22.77 1.48
C ASP A 14 -16.10 21.57 2.19
N ALA A 15 -14.75 21.51 2.18
CA ALA A 15 -13.99 20.49 2.89
C ALA A 15 -13.98 20.68 4.42
N GLU A 16 -14.23 21.87 4.93
CA GLU A 16 -14.37 22.13 6.37
C GLU A 16 -15.63 21.46 6.96
N ASP A 17 -16.65 21.22 6.13
CA ASP A 17 -17.88 20.54 6.49
C ASP A 17 -17.88 19.06 6.06
N ALA A 18 -16.76 18.54 5.55
CA ALA A 18 -16.67 17.15 5.16
C ALA A 18 -16.78 16.24 6.39
N ASP A 19 -17.88 15.51 6.46
CA ASP A 19 -18.10 14.51 7.51
C ASP A 19 -17.19 13.30 7.26
N PHE A 20 -15.98 13.33 7.82
CA PHE A 20 -14.99 12.28 7.72
C PHE A 20 -15.54 10.90 8.11
N THR A 21 -16.53 10.86 9.02
CA THR A 21 -17.15 9.58 9.42
C THR A 21 -17.91 8.91 8.28
N LYS A 22 -18.43 9.70 7.33
CA LYS A 22 -19.06 9.18 6.12
C LYS A 22 -18.07 8.78 5.05
N ILE A 23 -16.94 9.49 4.96
CA ILE A 23 -15.86 9.21 3.99
C ILE A 23 -15.15 7.91 4.36
N VAL A 24 -14.90 7.68 5.65
CA VAL A 24 -14.19 6.51 6.17
C VAL A 24 -15.11 5.48 6.84
N ASP A 25 -16.37 5.37 6.38
CA ASP A 25 -17.28 4.32 6.87
C ASP A 25 -16.62 2.94 6.72
N PRO A 26 -16.44 2.16 7.80
CA PRO A 26 -15.78 0.85 7.77
C PRO A 26 -16.33 -0.12 6.72
N LYS A 27 -17.62 -0.03 6.42
CA LYS A 27 -18.30 -0.90 5.43
C LYS A 27 -17.85 -0.64 3.99
N HIS A 28 -17.31 0.53 3.72
CA HIS A 28 -16.94 0.99 2.39
C HIS A 28 -15.50 1.52 2.30
N THR A 29 -14.72 1.31 3.34
CA THR A 29 -13.32 1.73 3.42
C THR A 29 -12.40 0.51 3.41
N ALA A 30 -11.28 0.61 2.69
CA ALA A 30 -10.18 -0.34 2.81
C ALA A 30 -8.93 0.32 3.36
N LEU A 31 -8.19 -0.42 4.20
CA LEU A 31 -6.83 -0.08 4.59
C LEU A 31 -5.85 -0.79 3.66
N LEU A 32 -5.02 -0.03 2.95
CA LEU A 32 -3.93 -0.56 2.13
C LEU A 32 -2.62 -0.47 2.90
N MET A 33 -2.08 -1.63 3.32
CA MET A 33 -0.75 -1.74 3.96
C MET A 33 0.30 -1.93 2.88
N ILE A 34 1.07 -0.89 2.58
CA ILE A 34 1.93 -0.84 1.39
C ILE A 34 3.37 -1.17 1.74
N ASP A 35 3.85 -2.29 1.19
CA ASP A 35 5.25 -2.74 1.16
C ASP A 35 5.93 -2.85 2.55
N MET A 36 5.17 -3.20 3.58
CA MET A 36 5.71 -3.40 4.93
C MET A 36 6.41 -4.76 5.03
N GLN A 37 7.54 -4.87 4.31
CA GLN A 37 8.32 -6.10 4.11
C GLN A 37 9.69 -6.01 4.79
N ASN A 38 10.31 -7.18 5.03
CA ASN A 38 11.59 -7.26 5.74
C ASN A 38 12.72 -6.47 5.05
N ASP A 39 12.77 -6.45 3.72
CA ASP A 39 13.81 -5.69 2.99
C ASP A 39 13.72 -4.17 3.20
N PHE A 40 12.53 -3.64 3.54
CA PHE A 40 12.32 -2.21 3.78
C PHE A 40 12.31 -1.88 5.28
N CYS A 41 11.71 -2.72 6.10
CA CYS A 41 11.36 -2.43 7.49
C CYS A 41 12.31 -3.07 8.52
N SER A 42 13.37 -3.74 8.08
CA SER A 42 14.33 -4.40 9.01
C SER A 42 15.73 -3.83 8.85
N PRO A 43 16.48 -3.66 9.97
CA PRO A 43 17.91 -3.31 9.92
C PRO A 43 18.75 -4.36 9.18
N LYS A 44 18.25 -5.58 9.01
CA LYS A 44 18.87 -6.65 8.20
C LYS A 44 18.41 -6.66 6.76
N GLY A 45 17.46 -5.81 6.38
CA GLY A 45 16.88 -5.72 5.03
C GLY A 45 17.83 -5.06 4.02
N LYS A 46 17.53 -5.25 2.74
CA LYS A 46 18.34 -4.72 1.64
C LYS A 46 18.44 -3.19 1.64
N PHE A 47 17.41 -2.48 2.12
CA PHE A 47 17.45 -1.02 2.23
C PHE A 47 18.51 -0.58 3.23
N ALA A 48 18.53 -1.14 4.43
CA ALA A 48 19.52 -0.84 5.45
C ALA A 48 20.94 -1.23 4.98
N GLN A 49 21.11 -2.45 4.43
CA GLN A 49 22.39 -2.91 3.88
C GLN A 49 22.94 -2.01 2.77
N ALA A 50 22.05 -1.44 1.96
CA ALA A 50 22.43 -0.49 0.91
C ALA A 50 22.62 0.95 1.43
N GLY A 51 22.47 1.21 2.73
CA GLY A 51 22.53 2.55 3.32
C GLY A 51 21.42 3.48 2.81
N ARG A 52 20.25 2.94 2.46
CA ARG A 52 19.01 3.69 2.19
C ARG A 52 18.32 4.04 3.50
N ALA A 53 17.34 4.94 3.45
CA ALA A 53 16.64 5.46 4.64
C ALA A 53 15.72 4.41 5.31
N ALA A 54 16.29 3.27 5.74
CA ALA A 54 15.52 2.22 6.42
C ALA A 54 15.07 2.65 7.82
N ASP A 55 15.85 3.47 8.53
CA ASP A 55 15.54 3.89 9.90
C ASP A 55 14.19 4.62 9.97
N SER A 56 13.93 5.56 9.06
CA SER A 56 12.66 6.27 9.01
C SER A 56 11.46 5.37 8.67
N ILE A 57 11.70 4.27 7.93
CA ILE A 57 10.66 3.27 7.66
C ILE A 57 10.43 2.40 8.91
N ILE A 58 11.48 2.02 9.62
CA ILE A 58 11.38 1.25 10.87
C ILE A 58 10.63 2.04 11.93
N GLU A 59 10.86 3.34 12.03
CA GLU A 59 10.20 4.24 12.98
C GLU A 59 8.66 4.31 12.81
N ILE A 60 8.13 4.11 11.61
CA ILE A 60 6.68 4.13 11.39
C ILE A 60 5.99 2.79 11.70
N VAL A 61 6.73 1.69 11.87
CA VAL A 61 6.14 0.35 12.11
C VAL A 61 5.15 0.34 13.28
N PRO A 62 5.46 0.92 14.46
CA PRO A 62 4.49 0.96 15.56
C PRO A 62 3.20 1.72 15.24
N ALA A 63 3.28 2.80 14.44
CA ALA A 63 2.11 3.56 14.02
C ALA A 63 1.27 2.77 13.01
N CYS A 64 1.91 2.10 12.05
CA CYS A 64 1.25 1.21 11.09
C CYS A 64 0.55 0.04 11.81
N ARG A 65 1.20 -0.55 12.81
CA ARG A 65 0.61 -1.61 13.64
C ARG A 65 -0.64 -1.12 14.37
N LYS A 66 -0.57 0.02 15.02
CA LYS A 66 -1.72 0.62 15.72
C LYS A 66 -2.89 0.87 14.76
N LEU A 67 -2.61 1.35 13.55
CA LEU A 67 -3.63 1.58 12.53
C LEU A 67 -4.24 0.26 12.05
N LEU A 68 -3.41 -0.76 11.79
CA LEU A 68 -3.85 -2.10 11.38
C LEU A 68 -4.77 -2.74 12.44
N GLU A 69 -4.35 -2.69 13.71
CA GLU A 69 -5.15 -3.22 14.82
C GLU A 69 -6.50 -2.49 14.94
N ALA A 70 -6.52 -1.17 14.80
CA ALA A 70 -7.75 -0.38 14.81
C ALA A 70 -8.67 -0.72 13.62
N ALA A 71 -8.11 -0.89 12.43
CA ALA A 71 -8.86 -1.31 11.23
C ALA A 71 -9.50 -2.69 11.42
N ARG A 72 -8.75 -3.66 11.95
CA ARG A 72 -9.24 -5.00 12.28
C ARG A 72 -10.37 -4.96 13.30
N GLN A 73 -10.22 -4.19 14.38
CA GLN A 73 -11.26 -4.00 15.40
C GLN A 73 -12.53 -3.35 14.84
N ALA A 74 -12.39 -2.45 13.89
CA ALA A 74 -13.52 -1.77 13.24
C ALA A 74 -14.13 -2.57 12.06
N ASN A 75 -13.61 -3.78 11.77
CA ASN A 75 -13.97 -4.58 10.60
C ASN A 75 -13.80 -3.84 9.27
N VAL A 76 -12.79 -2.99 9.16
CA VAL A 76 -12.36 -2.37 7.91
C VAL A 76 -11.70 -3.45 7.03
N PHE A 77 -11.99 -3.43 5.73
CA PHE A 77 -11.37 -4.36 4.78
C PHE A 77 -9.87 -4.03 4.64
N VAL A 78 -9.01 -4.97 5.04
CA VAL A 78 -7.55 -4.78 4.98
C VAL A 78 -6.99 -5.50 3.75
N VAL A 79 -6.12 -4.81 3.01
CA VAL A 79 -5.39 -5.36 1.86
C VAL A 79 -3.90 -5.09 2.05
N HIS A 80 -3.08 -6.13 1.94
CA HIS A 80 -1.64 -6.01 2.00
C HIS A 80 -1.07 -5.91 0.58
N ILE A 81 -0.27 -4.88 0.35
CA ILE A 81 0.43 -4.67 -0.91
C ILE A 81 1.87 -5.17 -0.74
N GLN A 82 2.33 -5.95 -1.69
CA GLN A 82 3.64 -6.59 -1.62
C GLN A 82 4.45 -6.28 -2.87
N GLN A 83 5.48 -5.44 -2.72
CA GLN A 83 6.46 -5.20 -3.78
C GLN A 83 7.21 -6.49 -4.07
N SER A 84 7.42 -6.76 -5.35
CA SER A 84 8.09 -7.99 -5.78
C SER A 84 9.09 -7.73 -6.90
N THR A 85 10.18 -8.47 -6.90
CA THR A 85 11.15 -8.53 -7.98
C THR A 85 11.36 -10.01 -8.31
N LEU A 86 11.21 -10.40 -9.58
CA LEU A 86 11.53 -11.77 -9.99
C LEU A 86 13.04 -12.02 -9.94
N PRO A 87 13.48 -13.26 -9.68
CA PRO A 87 14.90 -13.61 -9.67
C PRO A 87 15.60 -13.19 -10.97
N GLY A 88 16.81 -12.65 -10.85
CA GLY A 88 17.55 -12.13 -12.01
C GLY A 88 16.91 -10.89 -12.63
N GLU A 89 16.10 -10.15 -11.84
CA GLU A 89 15.43 -8.91 -12.26
C GLU A 89 14.53 -9.06 -13.49
N GLN A 90 14.01 -10.26 -13.73
CA GLN A 90 13.19 -10.58 -14.92
C GLN A 90 11.88 -9.80 -14.99
N SER A 91 11.41 -9.23 -13.85
CA SER A 91 10.27 -8.32 -13.81
C SER A 91 10.64 -6.86 -14.17
N ASP A 92 11.92 -6.53 -14.34
CA ASP A 92 12.40 -5.16 -14.40
C ASP A 92 12.85 -4.81 -15.83
N ASN A 93 12.30 -3.74 -16.39
CA ASN A 93 12.82 -3.16 -17.63
C ASN A 93 13.98 -2.18 -17.36
N GLY A 94 14.72 -1.81 -18.41
CA GLY A 94 15.88 -0.94 -18.28
C GLY A 94 15.57 0.41 -17.61
N GLY A 95 14.42 1.01 -17.89
CA GLY A 95 13.99 2.26 -17.24
C GLY A 95 13.75 2.10 -15.74
N TRP A 96 13.13 0.99 -15.34
CA TRP A 96 12.89 0.70 -13.92
C TRP A 96 14.20 0.38 -13.18
N ILE A 97 15.10 -0.36 -13.80
CA ILE A 97 16.46 -0.60 -13.27
C ILE A 97 17.20 0.72 -13.07
N ALA A 98 17.21 1.59 -14.09
CA ALA A 98 17.84 2.90 -14.00
C ALA A 98 17.26 3.77 -12.86
N PHE A 99 15.94 3.73 -12.68
CA PHE A 99 15.29 4.41 -11.55
C PHE A 99 15.75 3.81 -10.19
N LYS A 100 15.78 2.50 -10.06
CA LYS A 100 16.18 1.80 -8.82
C LYS A 100 17.66 2.04 -8.47
N THR A 101 18.51 2.30 -9.46
CA THR A 101 19.96 2.49 -9.29
C THR A 101 20.40 3.94 -9.34
N ARG A 102 19.48 4.91 -9.43
CA ARG A 102 19.79 6.33 -9.52
C ARG A 102 20.64 6.89 -8.38
N ASP A 103 20.66 6.21 -7.23
CA ASP A 103 21.45 6.52 -6.06
C ASP A 103 22.82 5.78 -6.03
N GLY A 104 23.17 5.09 -7.12
CA GLY A 104 24.39 4.30 -7.23
C GLY A 104 24.38 2.97 -6.48
N LYS A 105 23.21 2.54 -5.98
CA LYS A 105 23.05 1.33 -5.13
C LYS A 105 22.43 0.18 -5.92
N ALA A 106 22.59 -1.04 -5.40
CA ALA A 106 22.05 -2.23 -6.03
C ALA A 106 20.53 -2.15 -6.21
N PRO A 107 19.99 -2.58 -7.38
CA PRO A 107 18.57 -2.52 -7.68
C PRO A 107 17.75 -3.59 -6.96
N THR A 108 18.39 -4.68 -6.53
CA THR A 108 17.70 -5.87 -6.06
C THR A 108 17.22 -5.74 -4.62
N TYR A 109 15.91 -5.76 -4.44
CA TYR A 109 15.21 -5.88 -3.16
C TYR A 109 13.86 -6.56 -3.38
N ALA A 110 13.26 -7.08 -2.33
CA ALA A 110 11.98 -7.77 -2.35
C ALA A 110 11.91 -8.88 -3.42
N THR A 111 12.98 -9.67 -3.55
CA THR A 111 13.01 -10.80 -4.47
C THR A 111 12.06 -11.88 -3.98
N VAL A 112 11.14 -12.35 -4.83
CA VAL A 112 10.14 -13.35 -4.47
C VAL A 112 10.78 -14.59 -3.83
N ASN A 113 10.08 -15.17 -2.86
CA ASN A 113 10.52 -16.34 -2.08
C ASN A 113 11.77 -16.12 -1.19
N THR A 114 12.21 -14.87 -1.00
CA THR A 114 13.26 -14.56 -0.01
C THR A 114 12.66 -14.08 1.30
N TRP A 115 13.45 -14.12 2.38
CA TRP A 115 13.06 -13.51 3.65
C TRP A 115 12.75 -12.01 3.51
N GLY A 116 13.52 -11.30 2.69
CA GLY A 116 13.33 -9.87 2.45
C GLY A 116 11.99 -9.52 1.81
N TRP A 117 11.44 -10.43 1.02
CA TRP A 117 10.14 -10.28 0.36
C TRP A 117 8.95 -10.49 1.30
N GLN A 118 9.12 -11.23 2.40
CA GLN A 118 8.05 -11.50 3.36
C GLN A 118 7.66 -10.22 4.11
N HIS A 119 6.38 -10.11 4.47
CA HIS A 119 5.92 -9.07 5.39
C HIS A 119 6.63 -9.21 6.74
N ILE A 120 6.85 -8.10 7.43
CA ILE A 120 7.35 -8.15 8.81
C ILE A 120 6.30 -8.80 9.71
N GLU A 121 6.76 -9.54 10.72
CA GLU A 121 5.88 -10.34 11.59
C GLU A 121 4.80 -9.51 12.27
N GLU A 122 5.14 -8.30 12.72
CA GLU A 122 4.23 -7.39 13.43
C GLU A 122 3.06 -6.87 12.56
N LEU A 123 3.19 -6.96 11.23
CA LEU A 123 2.20 -6.48 10.26
C LEU A 123 1.79 -7.57 9.27
N ALA A 124 2.00 -8.84 9.64
CA ALA A 124 1.66 -9.95 8.77
C ALA A 124 0.14 -10.03 8.50
N PRO A 125 -0.25 -10.34 7.25
CA PRO A 125 -1.65 -10.52 6.89
C PRO A 125 -2.26 -11.77 7.55
N TYR A 126 -3.56 -11.75 7.79
CA TYR A 126 -4.31 -12.95 8.13
C TYR A 126 -4.64 -13.72 6.84
N CYS A 127 -4.00 -14.89 6.64
CA CYS A 127 -4.06 -15.62 5.37
C CYS A 127 -5.11 -16.72 5.32
N ASP A 128 -5.57 -17.26 6.44
CA ASP A 128 -6.30 -18.52 6.53
C ASP A 128 -7.67 -18.43 7.24
N GLY A 129 -8.06 -17.26 7.72
CA GLY A 129 -9.33 -17.09 8.43
C GLY A 129 -9.41 -17.93 9.73
N GLU A 130 -8.29 -18.47 10.21
CA GLU A 130 -8.24 -19.19 11.50
C GLU A 130 -8.64 -18.26 12.64
N ASN A 131 -9.26 -18.83 13.66
CA ASN A 131 -9.73 -18.12 14.85
C ASN A 131 -10.82 -17.03 14.59
N GLY A 132 -11.57 -17.14 13.47
CA GLY A 132 -12.63 -16.18 13.14
C GLY A 132 -12.11 -14.85 12.57
N SER A 133 -10.82 -14.76 12.23
CA SER A 133 -10.27 -13.63 11.51
C SER A 133 -10.70 -13.61 10.03
N CYS A 134 -10.94 -12.44 9.49
CA CYS A 134 -11.17 -12.29 8.06
C CYS A 134 -9.87 -12.54 7.28
N TYR A 135 -9.99 -13.17 6.10
CA TYR A 135 -8.89 -13.26 5.14
C TYR A 135 -8.50 -11.86 4.66
N GLU A 136 -7.22 -11.53 4.74
CA GLU A 136 -6.66 -10.27 4.25
C GLU A 136 -5.90 -10.52 2.94
N PRO A 137 -6.42 -10.05 1.79
CA PRO A 137 -5.77 -10.28 0.50
C PRO A 137 -4.36 -9.70 0.42
N ILE A 138 -3.46 -10.41 -0.26
CA ILE A 138 -2.12 -9.93 -0.62
C ILE A 138 -2.10 -9.62 -2.11
N ILE A 139 -1.77 -8.37 -2.46
CA ILE A 139 -1.62 -7.90 -3.83
C ILE A 139 -0.15 -7.78 -4.17
N THR A 140 0.34 -8.70 -4.99
CA THR A 140 1.70 -8.63 -5.52
C THR A 140 1.79 -7.59 -6.64
N LYS A 141 2.76 -6.68 -6.54
CA LYS A 141 3.05 -5.67 -7.57
C LYS A 141 4.53 -5.66 -7.94
N TYR A 142 4.80 -5.23 -9.18
CA TYR A 142 6.15 -5.09 -9.73
C TYR A 142 6.53 -3.65 -10.05
N ARG A 143 5.64 -2.71 -9.78
CA ARG A 143 5.81 -1.25 -9.98
C ARG A 143 5.30 -0.49 -8.76
N PRO A 144 5.65 0.80 -8.60
CA PRO A 144 5.23 1.56 -7.42
C PRO A 144 3.72 1.59 -7.20
N ASP A 145 2.94 1.84 -8.23
CA ASP A 145 1.48 1.86 -8.17
C ASP A 145 0.91 0.46 -7.97
N ALA A 146 0.12 0.29 -6.92
CA ALA A 146 -0.52 -0.99 -6.60
C ALA A 146 -1.73 -1.31 -7.49
N PHE A 147 -2.26 -0.34 -8.23
CA PHE A 147 -3.34 -0.57 -9.20
C PHE A 147 -2.80 -1.02 -10.57
N LEU A 148 -1.55 -0.69 -10.88
CA LEU A 148 -0.98 -0.96 -12.19
C LEU A 148 -0.76 -2.46 -12.43
N ASN A 149 -1.56 -3.05 -13.33
CA ASN A 149 -1.49 -4.46 -13.73
C ASN A 149 -1.63 -5.46 -12.57
N THR A 150 -2.48 -5.13 -11.59
CA THR A 150 -2.81 -6.01 -10.46
C THR A 150 -4.31 -6.27 -10.38
N SER A 151 -4.72 -7.12 -9.44
CA SER A 151 -6.12 -7.36 -9.13
C SER A 151 -6.70 -6.40 -8.09
N LEU A 152 -5.98 -5.36 -7.67
CA LEU A 152 -6.42 -4.50 -6.56
C LEU A 152 -7.77 -3.84 -6.84
N ASP A 153 -7.94 -3.18 -7.98
CA ASP A 153 -9.21 -2.51 -8.35
C ASP A 153 -10.39 -3.49 -8.37
N LEU A 154 -10.18 -4.67 -8.98
CA LEU A 154 -11.20 -5.73 -9.01
C LEU A 154 -11.64 -6.13 -7.59
N ILE A 155 -10.69 -6.35 -6.68
CA ILE A 155 -10.97 -6.79 -5.31
C ILE A 155 -11.68 -5.68 -4.52
N LEU A 156 -11.24 -4.43 -4.65
CA LEU A 156 -11.89 -3.30 -3.97
C LEU A 156 -13.35 -3.12 -4.45
N ARG A 157 -13.59 -3.16 -5.77
CA ARG A 157 -14.95 -3.05 -6.32
C ARG A 157 -15.84 -4.23 -5.93
N ALA A 158 -15.31 -5.45 -5.95
CA ALA A 158 -16.06 -6.65 -5.54
C ALA A 158 -16.52 -6.58 -4.07
N ASN A 159 -15.78 -5.85 -3.23
CA ASN A 159 -16.10 -5.63 -1.83
C ASN A 159 -16.79 -4.28 -1.55
N HIS A 160 -17.29 -3.61 -2.60
CA HIS A 160 -18.04 -2.34 -2.51
C HIS A 160 -17.25 -1.22 -1.81
N ILE A 161 -15.92 -1.24 -1.91
CA ILE A 161 -15.06 -0.20 -1.33
C ILE A 161 -15.19 1.10 -2.15
N LYS A 162 -15.30 2.21 -1.46
CA LYS A 162 -15.45 3.56 -2.01
C LYS A 162 -14.32 4.49 -1.58
N SER A 163 -13.65 4.16 -0.47
CA SER A 163 -12.56 4.95 0.10
C SER A 163 -11.39 4.06 0.45
N VAL A 164 -10.18 4.56 0.29
CA VAL A 164 -8.96 3.86 0.71
C VAL A 164 -8.15 4.72 1.67
N VAL A 165 -7.63 4.10 2.71
CA VAL A 165 -6.62 4.67 3.60
C VAL A 165 -5.31 3.96 3.28
N CYS A 166 -4.29 4.73 2.88
CA CYS A 166 -2.98 4.19 2.50
C CYS A 166 -1.96 4.45 3.62
N CYS A 167 -1.23 3.42 4.03
CA CYS A 167 -0.07 3.55 4.90
C CYS A 167 1.04 2.58 4.48
N GLY A 168 2.26 2.85 4.90
CA GLY A 168 3.42 2.02 4.56
C GLY A 168 4.56 2.81 3.96
N CYS A 169 5.35 2.19 3.07
CA CYS A 169 6.57 2.78 2.52
C CYS A 169 6.74 2.55 1.01
N THR A 170 7.52 3.41 0.35
CA THR A 170 8.00 4.72 0.79
C THR A 170 7.00 5.80 0.39
N THR A 171 6.91 6.88 1.19
CA THR A 171 5.90 7.94 0.98
C THR A 171 5.99 8.53 -0.42
N GLU A 172 7.20 8.89 -0.89
CA GLU A 172 7.44 9.50 -2.20
C GLU A 172 7.40 8.52 -3.37
N GLY A 173 7.33 7.21 -3.08
CA GLY A 173 7.35 6.12 -4.06
C GLY A 173 6.01 5.39 -4.11
N CYS A 174 5.98 4.22 -3.51
CA CYS A 174 4.84 3.30 -3.63
C CYS A 174 3.55 3.84 -3.01
N VAL A 175 3.64 4.57 -1.88
CA VAL A 175 2.45 5.17 -1.26
C VAL A 175 1.87 6.25 -2.17
N LEU A 176 2.69 7.23 -2.60
CA LEU A 176 2.23 8.30 -3.49
C LEU A 176 1.69 7.75 -4.81
N ALA A 177 2.40 6.81 -5.45
CA ALA A 177 1.96 6.22 -6.72
C ALA A 177 0.61 5.50 -6.57
N THR A 178 0.42 4.74 -5.48
CA THR A 178 -0.84 4.04 -5.21
C THR A 178 -1.98 5.01 -4.91
N VAL A 179 -1.74 6.09 -4.17
CA VAL A 179 -2.74 7.14 -3.91
C VAL A 179 -3.16 7.81 -5.23
N MET A 180 -2.21 8.10 -6.13
CA MET A 180 -2.50 8.65 -7.45
C MET A 180 -3.31 7.65 -8.30
N GLY A 181 -2.95 6.36 -8.29
CA GLY A 181 -3.70 5.30 -8.97
C GLY A 181 -5.13 5.13 -8.44
N ALA A 182 -5.36 5.38 -7.15
CA ALA A 182 -6.69 5.35 -6.55
C ALA A 182 -7.55 6.57 -6.93
N ALA A 183 -6.92 7.71 -7.22
CA ALA A 183 -7.60 8.98 -7.49
C ALA A 183 -8.04 9.15 -8.94
N PHE A 184 -7.41 8.46 -9.88
CA PHE A 184 -7.63 8.56 -11.34
C PHE A 184 -7.98 7.23 -11.98
#